data_5e658c61abcdf8e4a1fd4c873e656468
#
_entry.id   5e658c61abcdf8e4a1fd4c873e656468
#
_cell.length_a   1.000
_cell.length_b   1.000
_cell.length_c   1.000
_cell.angle_alpha   90.00
_cell.angle_beta   90.00
_cell.angle_gamma   90.00
#
_symmetry.space_group_name_H-M   'P 1'
#
loop_
_entity.id
_entity.type
_entity.pdbx_description
1 polymer ?
#
loop_
_entity_poly.entity_id
_entity_poly.type
_entity_poly.pdbx_seq_one_letter_code
_entity_poly.pdbx_strand_id
1 'polypeptide(L)'
;DDYLLGEATKAGLTSDGYAVDLFKDGIQAELALESSEFDGVVLDLGLPGKDGLAVLKSMRNRDDTTPVIILTARDLTDDKVKGLDAGADDYLIKPFDLSELSARLRALIRRSLGRADPIIKIGSISLNPASHEVRADNAIIELSQREFSLLQLLMENVGRVLSRSSLEENIYGWNEEVDSNALEVHIHHLRKKLGSSFIQTIRGVGYTIPVDK
;
A
#
# COMPACT_ATOMS: atom_id res chain seq x y z
N ASP A 1 -11.51 5.37 -16.76
CA ASP A 1 -12.71 5.97 -17.39
C ASP A 1 -14.03 5.55 -16.72
N ASP A 2 -14.06 4.40 -16.06
CA ASP A 2 -15.24 3.93 -15.30
C ASP A 2 -15.20 4.45 -13.85
N TYR A 3 -15.95 5.53 -13.60
CA TYR A 3 -16.03 6.16 -12.28
C TYR A 3 -16.53 5.22 -11.20
N LEU A 4 -17.56 4.40 -11.52
CA LEU A 4 -18.14 3.47 -10.55
C LEU A 4 -17.16 2.36 -10.18
N LEU A 5 -16.42 1.86 -11.15
CA LEU A 5 -15.36 0.87 -10.91
C LEU A 5 -14.23 1.47 -10.07
N GLY A 6 -13.82 2.71 -10.34
CA GLY A 6 -12.81 3.41 -9.55
C GLY A 6 -13.20 3.57 -8.08
N GLU A 7 -14.41 4.05 -7.80
CA GLU A 7 -14.91 4.20 -6.42
C GLU A 7 -15.09 2.84 -5.72
N ALA A 8 -15.59 1.83 -6.43
CA ALA A 8 -15.71 0.47 -5.88
C ALA A 8 -14.33 -0.13 -5.55
N THR A 9 -13.35 0.08 -6.43
CA THR A 9 -11.96 -0.35 -6.22
C THR A 9 -11.36 0.36 -5.01
N LYS A 10 -11.52 1.69 -4.92
CA LYS A 10 -11.09 2.47 -3.76
C LYS A 10 -11.70 1.94 -2.48
N ALA A 11 -13.02 1.78 -2.43
CA ALA A 11 -13.73 1.28 -1.25
C ALA A 11 -13.25 -0.12 -0.84
N GLY A 12 -13.05 -1.03 -1.81
CA GLY A 12 -12.57 -2.38 -1.54
C GLY A 12 -11.15 -2.41 -0.98
N LEU A 13 -10.23 -1.70 -1.61
CA LEU A 13 -8.84 -1.63 -1.13
C LEU A 13 -8.75 -0.91 0.23
N THR A 14 -9.55 0.14 0.47
CA THR A 14 -9.63 0.78 1.78
C THR A 14 -10.15 -0.19 2.85
N SER A 15 -11.13 -1.04 2.52
CA SER A 15 -11.61 -2.11 3.42
C SER A 15 -10.51 -3.14 3.72
N ASP A 16 -9.58 -3.36 2.78
CA ASP A 16 -8.42 -4.23 2.96
C ASP A 16 -7.25 -3.53 3.69
N GLY A 17 -7.43 -2.29 4.17
CA GLY A 17 -6.46 -1.57 5.00
C GLY A 17 -5.50 -0.66 4.25
N TYR A 18 -5.66 -0.48 2.94
CA TYR A 18 -4.86 0.47 2.18
C TYR A 18 -5.34 1.91 2.36
N ALA A 19 -4.42 2.87 2.43
CA ALA A 19 -4.71 4.26 2.13
C ALA A 19 -4.78 4.41 0.61
N VAL A 20 -5.92 4.87 0.08
CA VAL A 20 -6.17 4.87 -1.37
C VAL A 20 -6.54 6.24 -1.87
N ASP A 21 -5.71 6.79 -2.74
CA ASP A 21 -5.99 8.01 -3.49
C ASP A 21 -6.47 7.66 -4.89
N LEU A 22 -7.60 8.24 -5.30
CA LEU A 22 -8.22 8.01 -6.59
C LEU A 22 -8.11 9.24 -7.48
N PHE A 23 -7.42 9.10 -8.60
CA PHE A 23 -7.31 10.13 -9.63
C PHE A 23 -8.13 9.74 -10.87
N LYS A 24 -8.88 10.68 -11.42
CA LYS A 24 -9.86 10.44 -12.49
C LYS A 24 -9.32 10.72 -13.89
N ASP A 25 -8.17 11.35 -13.99
CA ASP A 25 -7.47 11.62 -15.24
C ASP A 25 -5.96 11.41 -15.11
N GLY A 26 -5.31 11.12 -16.24
CA GLY A 26 -3.90 10.79 -16.26
C GLY A 26 -2.98 11.96 -15.96
N ILE A 27 -3.43 13.21 -16.10
CA ILE A 27 -2.62 14.41 -15.78
C ILE A 27 -2.53 14.55 -14.26
N GLN A 28 -3.67 14.45 -13.57
CA GLN A 28 -3.69 14.49 -12.10
C GLN A 28 -2.92 13.32 -11.50
N ALA A 29 -3.08 12.11 -12.06
CA ALA A 29 -2.33 10.93 -11.63
C ALA A 29 -0.82 11.14 -11.77
N GLU A 30 -0.35 11.70 -12.89
CA GLU A 30 1.07 11.97 -13.08
C GLU A 30 1.60 13.00 -12.08
N LEU A 31 0.90 14.09 -11.86
CA LEU A 31 1.29 15.11 -10.88
C LEU A 31 1.38 14.55 -9.45
N ALA A 32 0.46 13.67 -9.08
CA ALA A 32 0.50 13.00 -7.79
C ALA A 32 1.73 12.07 -7.67
N LEU A 33 2.01 11.28 -8.71
CA LEU A 33 3.17 10.39 -8.78
C LEU A 33 4.52 11.14 -8.84
N GLU A 34 4.52 12.42 -9.19
CA GLU A 34 5.72 13.28 -9.13
C GLU A 34 5.93 13.92 -7.77
N SER A 35 4.85 14.14 -7.02
CA SER A 35 4.89 14.89 -5.76
C SER A 35 4.92 14.00 -4.52
N SER A 36 4.63 12.70 -4.66
CA SER A 36 4.47 11.77 -3.53
C SER A 36 4.92 10.37 -3.86
N GLU A 37 5.29 9.63 -2.82
CA GLU A 37 5.64 8.22 -2.89
C GLU A 37 4.40 7.36 -2.65
N PHE A 38 4.25 6.31 -3.46
CA PHE A 38 3.19 5.30 -3.33
C PHE A 38 3.81 3.90 -3.25
N ASP A 39 3.18 3.01 -2.47
CA ASP A 39 3.61 1.61 -2.38
C ASP A 39 3.19 0.78 -3.60
N GLY A 40 2.19 1.22 -4.33
CA GLY A 40 1.70 0.56 -5.54
C GLY A 40 0.67 1.39 -6.30
N VAL A 41 0.55 1.12 -7.59
CA VAL A 41 -0.35 1.83 -8.51
C VAL A 41 -1.25 0.85 -9.22
N VAL A 42 -2.55 1.14 -9.22
CA VAL A 42 -3.55 0.46 -10.05
C VAL A 42 -3.92 1.42 -11.18
N LEU A 43 -3.55 1.09 -12.40
CA LEU A 43 -3.57 2.01 -13.55
C LEU A 43 -4.52 1.52 -14.63
N ASP A 44 -5.57 2.29 -14.89
CA ASP A 44 -6.39 2.09 -16.09
C ASP A 44 -5.70 2.71 -17.31
N LEU A 45 -5.70 2.01 -18.44
CA LEU A 45 -5.13 2.53 -19.68
C LEU A 45 -6.03 3.59 -20.32
N GLY A 46 -7.37 3.45 -20.19
CA GLY A 46 -8.36 4.34 -20.79
C GLY A 46 -8.59 5.66 -20.04
N LEU A 47 -7.57 6.26 -19.42
CA LEU A 47 -7.73 7.50 -18.68
C LEU A 47 -7.95 8.69 -19.60
N PRO A 48 -8.86 9.63 -19.24
CA PRO A 48 -8.97 10.90 -19.94
C PRO A 48 -7.74 11.79 -19.69
N GLY A 49 -7.55 12.77 -20.55
CA GLY A 49 -6.46 13.74 -20.46
C GLY A 49 -5.11 13.16 -20.90
N LYS A 50 -4.53 12.27 -20.13
CA LYS A 50 -3.29 11.55 -20.46
C LYS A 50 -3.52 10.05 -20.39
N ASP A 51 -3.21 9.35 -21.48
CA ASP A 51 -3.28 7.88 -21.57
C ASP A 51 -2.46 7.20 -20.47
N GLY A 52 -3.01 6.13 -19.85
CA GLY A 52 -2.34 5.43 -18.77
C GLY A 52 -0.99 4.85 -19.14
N LEU A 53 -0.82 4.36 -20.38
CA LEU A 53 0.49 3.89 -20.86
C LEU A 53 1.53 5.04 -20.92
N ALA A 54 1.09 6.26 -21.23
CA ALA A 54 1.96 7.44 -21.19
C ALA A 54 2.33 7.83 -19.76
N VAL A 55 1.41 7.67 -18.80
CA VAL A 55 1.69 7.87 -17.36
C VAL A 55 2.74 6.84 -16.90
N LEU A 56 2.57 5.55 -17.20
CA LEU A 56 3.52 4.50 -16.85
C LEU A 56 4.92 4.77 -17.42
N LYS A 57 5.01 5.13 -18.70
CA LYS A 57 6.29 5.48 -19.33
C LYS A 57 6.96 6.68 -18.65
N SER A 58 6.17 7.68 -18.26
CA SER A 58 6.67 8.84 -17.52
C SER A 58 7.26 8.44 -16.17
N MET A 59 6.59 7.54 -15.41
CA MET A 59 7.13 6.98 -14.17
C MET A 59 8.48 6.29 -14.40
N ARG A 60 8.54 5.36 -15.34
CA ARG A 60 9.76 4.58 -15.62
C ARG A 60 10.92 5.44 -16.14
N ASN A 61 10.64 6.51 -16.90
CA ASN A 61 11.65 7.47 -17.35
C ASN A 61 12.26 8.30 -16.20
N ARG A 62 11.61 8.35 -15.03
CA ARG A 62 12.12 8.97 -13.81
C ARG A 62 12.76 7.96 -12.86
N ASP A 63 13.02 6.73 -13.32
CA ASP A 63 13.52 5.62 -12.50
C ASP A 63 12.57 5.26 -11.32
N ASP A 64 11.30 5.63 -11.42
CA ASP A 64 10.30 5.24 -10.44
C ASP A 64 9.98 3.75 -10.58
N THR A 65 10.31 2.98 -9.55
CA THR A 65 10.17 1.52 -9.48
C THR A 65 8.90 1.08 -8.75
N THR A 66 7.99 2.01 -8.41
CA THR A 66 6.70 1.68 -7.78
C THR A 66 5.97 0.60 -8.58
N PRO A 67 5.50 -0.47 -7.92
CA PRO A 67 4.79 -1.55 -8.61
C PRO A 67 3.49 -1.05 -9.26
N VAL A 68 3.26 -1.45 -10.51
CA VAL A 68 2.09 -1.05 -11.30
C VAL A 68 1.30 -2.27 -11.78
N ILE A 69 0.01 -2.32 -11.44
CA ILE A 69 -0.97 -3.23 -12.03
C ILE A 69 -1.79 -2.48 -13.06
N ILE A 70 -1.77 -2.93 -14.31
CA ILE A 70 -2.63 -2.38 -15.37
C ILE A 70 -4.01 -3.03 -15.31
N LEU A 71 -5.06 -2.20 -15.36
CA LEU A 71 -6.43 -2.64 -15.63
C LEU A 71 -6.70 -2.54 -17.13
N THR A 72 -7.18 -3.61 -17.76
CA THR A 72 -7.39 -3.66 -19.22
C THR A 72 -8.69 -4.37 -19.59
N ALA A 73 -9.31 -4.00 -20.72
CA ALA A 73 -10.43 -4.74 -21.29
C ALA A 73 -9.95 -6.04 -21.99
N ARG A 74 -10.84 -7.04 -22.10
CA ARG A 74 -10.52 -8.42 -22.56
C ARG A 74 -9.88 -8.51 -23.94
N ASP A 75 -10.14 -7.59 -24.85
CA ASP A 75 -9.88 -7.76 -26.29
C ASP A 75 -8.54 -7.19 -26.77
N LEU A 76 -7.71 -6.68 -25.89
CA LEU A 76 -6.48 -5.99 -26.26
C LEU A 76 -5.23 -6.78 -25.82
N THR A 77 -4.96 -7.93 -26.46
CA THR A 77 -3.69 -8.68 -26.26
C THR A 77 -2.49 -7.79 -26.55
N ASP A 78 -2.61 -6.90 -27.53
CA ASP A 78 -1.56 -5.93 -27.88
C ASP A 78 -1.31 -4.90 -26.78
N ASP A 79 -2.33 -4.49 -26.03
CA ASP A 79 -2.15 -3.52 -24.92
C ASP A 79 -1.53 -4.16 -23.69
N LYS A 80 -1.75 -5.46 -23.46
CA LYS A 80 -1.04 -6.21 -22.41
C LYS A 80 0.45 -6.28 -22.68
N VAL A 81 0.81 -6.64 -23.91
CA VAL A 81 2.23 -6.71 -24.34
C VAL A 81 2.86 -5.33 -24.22
N LYS A 82 2.21 -4.29 -24.77
CA LYS A 82 2.70 -2.90 -24.67
C LYS A 82 2.84 -2.43 -23.21
N GLY A 83 1.90 -2.80 -22.35
CA GLY A 83 1.94 -2.45 -20.93
C GLY A 83 3.11 -3.10 -20.20
N LEU A 84 3.32 -4.40 -20.40
CA LEU A 84 4.45 -5.14 -19.82
C LEU A 84 5.79 -4.64 -20.37
N ASP A 85 5.89 -4.41 -21.67
CA ASP A 85 7.09 -3.84 -22.31
C ASP A 85 7.37 -2.40 -21.86
N ALA A 86 6.32 -1.66 -21.45
CA ALA A 86 6.45 -0.32 -20.88
C ALA A 86 6.85 -0.34 -19.39
N GLY A 87 6.96 -1.52 -18.76
CA GLY A 87 7.43 -1.68 -17.41
C GLY A 87 6.32 -1.85 -16.35
N ALA A 88 5.11 -2.29 -16.74
CA ALA A 88 4.12 -2.76 -15.77
C ALA A 88 4.56 -4.09 -15.14
N ASP A 89 4.21 -4.28 -13.87
CA ASP A 89 4.60 -5.47 -13.11
C ASP A 89 3.55 -6.59 -13.19
N ASP A 90 2.29 -6.22 -13.44
CA ASP A 90 1.18 -7.17 -13.65
C ASP A 90 0.04 -6.49 -14.42
N TYR A 91 -0.92 -7.30 -14.87
CA TYR A 91 -2.15 -6.79 -15.47
C TYR A 91 -3.37 -7.58 -14.96
N LEU A 92 -4.53 -6.95 -14.97
CA LEU A 92 -5.80 -7.54 -14.57
C LEU A 92 -6.88 -7.18 -15.57
N ILE A 93 -7.63 -8.20 -16.00
CA ILE A 93 -8.65 -8.04 -17.05
C ILE A 93 -9.97 -7.62 -16.42
N LYS A 94 -10.61 -6.60 -16.97
CA LYS A 94 -11.98 -6.19 -16.61
C LYS A 94 -13.02 -7.12 -17.27
N PRO A 95 -14.07 -7.55 -16.55
CA PRO A 95 -14.32 -7.35 -15.13
C PRO A 95 -13.45 -8.28 -14.25
N PHE A 96 -13.10 -7.83 -13.05
CA PHE A 96 -12.26 -8.57 -12.10
C PHE A 96 -12.87 -8.59 -10.70
N ASP A 97 -12.43 -9.56 -9.89
CA ASP A 97 -12.75 -9.59 -8.46
C ASP A 97 -11.79 -8.70 -7.67
N LEU A 98 -12.34 -7.93 -6.73
CA LEU A 98 -11.53 -7.10 -5.82
C LEU A 98 -10.54 -7.92 -4.99
N SER A 99 -10.93 -9.13 -4.59
CA SER A 99 -10.04 -10.05 -3.88
C SER A 99 -8.82 -10.48 -4.73
N GLU A 100 -8.99 -10.64 -6.05
CA GLU A 100 -7.89 -10.94 -6.97
C GLU A 100 -6.95 -9.72 -7.08
N LEU A 101 -7.50 -8.52 -7.29
CA LEU A 101 -6.72 -7.28 -7.35
C LEU A 101 -5.90 -7.09 -6.07
N SER A 102 -6.53 -7.22 -4.91
CA SER A 102 -5.88 -7.06 -3.60
C SER A 102 -4.77 -8.10 -3.39
N ALA A 103 -4.99 -9.36 -3.78
CA ALA A 103 -3.98 -10.41 -3.68
C ALA A 103 -2.76 -10.13 -4.58
N ARG A 104 -2.97 -9.66 -5.81
CA ARG A 104 -1.91 -9.29 -6.75
C ARG A 104 -1.12 -8.08 -6.24
N LEU A 105 -1.81 -7.04 -5.76
CA LEU A 105 -1.19 -5.84 -5.20
C LEU A 105 -0.31 -6.19 -4.00
N ARG A 106 -0.81 -6.98 -3.04
CA ARG A 106 -0.01 -7.50 -1.91
C ARG A 106 1.24 -8.24 -2.37
N ALA A 107 1.11 -9.09 -3.40
CA ALA A 107 2.24 -9.85 -3.92
C ALA A 107 3.30 -8.97 -4.59
N LEU A 108 2.88 -7.91 -5.27
CA LEU A 108 3.78 -6.96 -5.93
C LEU A 108 4.51 -6.09 -4.90
N ILE A 109 3.78 -5.47 -3.96
CA ILE A 109 4.37 -4.67 -2.88
C ILE A 109 5.35 -5.51 -2.05
N ARG A 110 5.00 -6.76 -1.71
CA ARG A 110 5.92 -7.66 -1.01
C ARG A 110 7.21 -7.89 -1.79
N ARG A 111 7.11 -8.11 -3.10
CA ARG A 111 8.29 -8.34 -3.97
C ARG A 111 9.16 -7.10 -4.12
N SER A 112 8.57 -5.91 -4.24
CA SER A 112 9.32 -4.65 -4.31
C SER A 112 10.12 -4.39 -3.04
N LEU A 113 9.62 -4.85 -1.89
CA LEU A 113 10.34 -4.81 -0.61
C LEU A 113 11.36 -5.95 -0.43
N GLY A 114 11.63 -6.75 -1.48
CA GLY A 114 12.59 -7.84 -1.45
C GLY A 114 12.18 -9.06 -0.60
N ARG A 115 10.89 -9.19 -0.26
CA ARG A 115 10.39 -10.28 0.61
C ARG A 115 9.76 -11.41 -0.20
N ALA A 116 10.19 -12.65 0.06
CA ALA A 116 9.59 -13.86 -0.51
C ALA A 116 8.43 -14.39 0.36
N ASP A 117 8.59 -14.37 1.70
CA ASP A 117 7.58 -14.88 2.64
C ASP A 117 6.38 -13.93 2.71
N PRO A 118 5.14 -14.43 2.55
CA PRO A 118 3.94 -13.61 2.74
C PRO A 118 3.69 -13.20 4.21
N ILE A 119 4.28 -13.91 5.18
CA ILE A 119 4.16 -13.60 6.60
C ILE A 119 5.37 -12.78 7.05
N ILE A 120 5.11 -11.66 7.71
CA ILE A 120 6.14 -10.81 8.30
C ILE A 120 6.38 -11.29 9.73
N LYS A 121 7.64 -11.61 10.07
CA LYS A 121 8.02 -12.09 11.42
C LYS A 121 9.12 -11.23 12.01
N ILE A 122 8.91 -10.79 13.25
CA ILE A 122 9.89 -10.03 14.03
C ILE A 122 9.81 -10.53 15.48
N GLY A 123 10.87 -11.17 15.93
CA GLY A 123 10.87 -11.84 17.25
C GLY A 123 9.74 -12.86 17.35
N SER A 124 8.92 -12.78 18.40
CA SER A 124 7.76 -13.65 18.62
C SER A 124 6.48 -13.19 17.89
N ILE A 125 6.52 -12.05 17.20
CA ILE A 125 5.36 -11.48 16.53
C ILE A 125 5.36 -11.85 15.06
N SER A 126 4.21 -12.36 14.57
CA SER A 126 3.98 -12.65 13.17
C SER A 126 2.70 -11.94 12.68
N LEU A 127 2.76 -11.38 11.49
CA LEU A 127 1.66 -10.69 10.83
C LEU A 127 1.44 -11.29 9.44
N ASN A 128 0.21 -11.68 9.14
CA ASN A 128 -0.20 -12.17 7.83
C ASN A 128 -1.09 -11.11 7.14
N PRO A 129 -0.58 -10.40 6.12
CA PRO A 129 -1.35 -9.37 5.42
C PRO A 129 -2.58 -9.91 4.65
N ALA A 130 -2.57 -11.19 4.27
CA ALA A 130 -3.67 -11.78 3.49
C ALA A 130 -4.88 -12.16 4.35
N SER A 131 -4.66 -12.64 5.57
CA SER A 131 -5.73 -13.01 6.52
C SER A 131 -6.01 -11.93 7.56
N HIS A 132 -5.26 -10.83 7.57
CA HIS A 132 -5.30 -9.78 8.62
C HIS A 132 -5.08 -10.34 10.03
N GLU A 133 -4.30 -11.42 10.14
CA GLU A 133 -4.03 -12.09 11.40
C GLU A 133 -2.69 -11.67 11.98
N VAL A 134 -2.69 -11.34 13.26
CA VAL A 134 -1.47 -11.06 14.04
C VAL A 134 -1.38 -12.08 15.18
N ARG A 135 -0.19 -12.63 15.38
CA ARG A 135 0.10 -13.52 16.51
C ARG A 135 1.31 -13.03 17.29
N ALA A 136 1.23 -13.15 18.61
CA ALA A 136 2.36 -13.02 19.52
C ALA A 136 2.49 -14.32 20.32
N ASP A 137 3.66 -14.96 20.32
CA ASP A 137 3.90 -16.26 20.94
C ASP A 137 2.84 -17.33 20.57
N ASN A 138 2.42 -17.36 19.29
CA ASN A 138 1.34 -18.17 18.72
C ASN A 138 -0.09 -17.82 19.17
N ALA A 139 -0.30 -16.90 20.09
CA ALA A 139 -1.63 -16.40 20.46
C ALA A 139 -2.12 -15.35 19.46
N ILE A 140 -3.38 -15.42 19.04
CA ILE A 140 -3.98 -14.42 18.17
C ILE A 140 -4.17 -13.11 18.94
N ILE A 141 -3.77 -12.01 18.33
CA ILE A 141 -3.92 -10.64 18.84
C ILE A 141 -4.96 -9.91 17.98
N GLU A 142 -6.06 -9.54 18.59
CA GLU A 142 -7.09 -8.74 17.92
C GLU A 142 -6.64 -7.28 17.76
N LEU A 143 -6.58 -6.81 16.54
CA LEU A 143 -6.28 -5.44 16.17
C LEU A 143 -7.44 -4.82 15.41
N SER A 144 -7.67 -3.52 15.60
CA SER A 144 -8.51 -2.76 14.67
C SER A 144 -7.79 -2.63 13.32
N GLN A 145 -8.52 -2.30 12.27
CA GLN A 145 -7.96 -2.14 10.93
C GLN A 145 -6.80 -1.12 10.91
N ARG A 146 -6.97 0.03 11.58
CA ARG A 146 -5.92 1.07 11.67
C ARG A 146 -4.69 0.61 12.46
N GLU A 147 -4.90 -0.13 13.56
CA GLU A 147 -3.79 -0.73 14.32
C GLU A 147 -3.05 -1.77 13.48
N PHE A 148 -3.78 -2.56 12.69
CA PHE A 148 -3.18 -3.56 11.79
C PHE A 148 -2.33 -2.90 10.70
N SER A 149 -2.87 -1.90 9.99
CA SER A 149 -2.15 -1.17 8.93
C SER A 149 -0.91 -0.46 9.49
N LEU A 150 -1.02 0.17 10.65
CA LEU A 150 0.12 0.81 11.33
C LEU A 150 1.19 -0.21 11.71
N LEU A 151 0.80 -1.35 12.28
CA LEU A 151 1.71 -2.42 12.64
C LEU A 151 2.40 -2.99 11.40
N GLN A 152 1.66 -3.26 10.34
CA GLN A 152 2.19 -3.76 9.07
C GLN A 152 3.25 -2.80 8.52
N LEU A 153 2.95 -1.52 8.40
CA LEU A 153 3.86 -0.50 7.89
C LEU A 153 5.16 -0.43 8.71
N LEU A 154 5.06 -0.47 10.03
CA LEU A 154 6.22 -0.48 10.92
C LEU A 154 7.05 -1.76 10.79
N MET A 155 6.39 -2.93 10.68
CA MET A 155 7.07 -4.22 10.51
C MET A 155 7.71 -4.37 9.12
N GLU A 156 7.16 -3.74 8.10
CA GLU A 156 7.74 -3.69 6.75
C GLU A 156 9.00 -2.82 6.68
N ASN A 157 9.12 -1.86 7.60
CA ASN A 157 10.22 -0.90 7.67
C ASN A 157 11.08 -1.08 8.94
N VAL A 158 11.28 -2.31 9.38
CA VAL A 158 12.09 -2.62 10.56
C VAL A 158 13.49 -1.96 10.48
N GLY A 159 13.92 -1.34 11.57
CA GLY A 159 15.19 -0.62 11.65
C GLY A 159 15.19 0.78 11.03
N ARG A 160 14.12 1.16 10.33
CA ARG A 160 13.94 2.54 9.82
C ARG A 160 13.06 3.34 10.77
N VAL A 161 13.34 4.63 10.88
CA VAL A 161 12.48 5.55 11.62
C VAL A 161 11.49 6.16 10.64
N LEU A 162 10.20 5.89 10.83
CA LEU A 162 9.14 6.50 10.04
C LEU A 162 8.65 7.78 10.73
N SER A 163 8.58 8.86 9.98
CA SER A 163 8.10 10.13 10.51
C SER A 163 6.60 10.07 10.83
N ARG A 164 6.14 10.97 11.71
CA ARG A 164 4.71 11.08 12.02
C ARG A 164 3.89 11.34 10.76
N SER A 165 4.29 12.29 9.92
CA SER A 165 3.59 12.62 8.68
C SER A 165 3.52 11.43 7.73
N SER A 166 4.63 10.71 7.54
CA SER A 166 4.63 9.52 6.69
C SER A 166 3.70 8.43 7.22
N LEU A 167 3.64 8.19 8.53
CA LEU A 167 2.72 7.23 9.12
C LEU A 167 1.25 7.64 8.95
N GLU A 168 0.94 8.93 9.13
CA GLU A 168 -0.41 9.46 8.95
C GLU A 168 -0.86 9.38 7.49
N GLU A 169 -0.02 9.76 6.53
CA GLU A 169 -0.28 9.66 5.09
C GLU A 169 -0.57 8.22 4.65
N ASN A 170 0.24 7.26 5.12
CA ASN A 170 0.08 5.85 4.77
C ASN A 170 -1.13 5.17 5.44
N ILE A 171 -1.66 5.70 6.54
CA ILE A 171 -2.79 5.10 7.26
C ILE A 171 -4.12 5.75 6.87
N TYR A 172 -4.11 7.04 6.53
CA TYR A 172 -5.33 7.82 6.31
C TYR A 172 -5.50 8.31 4.87
N GLY A 173 -4.43 8.38 4.05
CA GLY A 173 -4.45 9.01 2.73
C GLY A 173 -4.45 10.55 2.82
N TRP A 174 -4.41 11.21 1.66
CA TRP A 174 -4.18 12.66 1.56
C TRP A 174 -5.35 13.55 2.02
N ASN A 175 -6.58 13.06 2.05
CA ASN A 175 -7.80 13.88 2.22
C ASN A 175 -8.58 13.55 3.49
N GLU A 176 -8.07 12.76 4.42
CA GLU A 176 -8.74 12.52 5.69
C GLU A 176 -8.21 13.51 6.76
N GLU A 177 -9.10 14.33 7.31
CA GLU A 177 -8.80 15.08 8.52
C GLU A 177 -8.62 14.13 9.71
N VAL A 178 -7.40 14.07 10.25
CA VAL A 178 -7.04 13.20 11.35
C VAL A 178 -6.91 14.00 12.63
N ASP A 179 -7.52 13.53 13.71
CA ASP A 179 -7.30 14.12 15.04
C ASP A 179 -5.81 14.12 15.36
N SER A 180 -5.32 15.23 15.90
CA SER A 180 -3.88 15.48 16.10
C SER A 180 -3.16 14.47 16.99
N ASN A 181 -3.88 13.58 17.69
CA ASN A 181 -3.35 12.54 18.57
C ASN A 181 -3.80 11.12 18.21
N ALA A 182 -4.45 10.93 17.06
CA ALA A 182 -4.96 9.61 16.66
C ALA A 182 -3.85 8.57 16.50
N LEU A 183 -2.71 8.96 15.92
CA LEU A 183 -1.55 8.09 15.76
C LEU A 183 -1.00 7.63 17.12
N GLU A 184 -0.86 8.52 18.09
CA GLU A 184 -0.38 8.19 19.44
C GLU A 184 -1.30 7.21 20.15
N VAL A 185 -2.60 7.32 19.95
CA VAL A 185 -3.59 6.38 20.50
C VAL A 185 -3.37 4.98 19.92
N HIS A 186 -3.19 4.87 18.60
CA HIS A 186 -2.91 3.57 17.96
C HIS A 186 -1.57 2.99 18.40
N ILE A 187 -0.51 3.80 18.50
CA ILE A 187 0.79 3.36 19.04
C ILE A 187 0.65 2.89 20.49
N HIS A 188 -0.12 3.61 21.31
CA HIS A 188 -0.37 3.19 22.70
C HIS A 188 -1.07 1.84 22.78
N HIS A 189 -2.10 1.63 21.98
CA HIS A 189 -2.83 0.35 21.93
C HIS A 189 -1.95 -0.80 21.46
N LEU A 190 -1.17 -0.59 20.40
CA LEU A 190 -0.22 -1.60 19.91
C LEU A 190 0.81 -1.97 20.99
N ARG A 191 1.39 -1.00 21.67
CA ARG A 191 2.32 -1.26 22.80
C ARG A 191 1.68 -2.04 23.93
N LYS A 192 0.42 -1.78 24.24
CA LYS A 192 -0.32 -2.52 25.26
C LYS A 192 -0.54 -3.98 24.87
N LYS A 193 -0.76 -4.25 23.57
CA LYS A 193 -1.04 -5.60 23.04
C LYS A 193 0.22 -6.41 22.73
N LEU A 194 1.30 -5.76 22.26
CA LEU A 194 2.52 -6.41 21.74
C LEU A 194 3.75 -6.24 22.65
N GLY A 195 3.62 -5.45 23.71
CA GLY A 195 4.74 -5.09 24.59
C GLY A 195 5.27 -3.67 24.34
N SER A 196 5.59 -2.99 25.44
CA SER A 196 5.98 -1.56 25.40
C SER A 196 7.30 -1.28 24.67
N SER A 197 8.17 -2.28 24.56
CA SER A 197 9.48 -2.16 23.91
C SER A 197 9.44 -2.44 22.40
N PHE A 198 8.37 -3.06 21.89
CA PHE A 198 8.29 -3.49 20.50
C PHE A 198 8.30 -2.31 19.51
N ILE A 199 7.59 -1.23 19.82
CA ILE A 199 7.64 0.00 19.03
C ILE A 199 8.35 1.08 19.82
N GLN A 200 9.43 1.64 19.31
CA GLN A 200 10.20 2.70 19.95
C GLN A 200 9.81 4.07 19.37
N THR A 201 9.81 5.10 20.25
CA THR A 201 9.65 6.50 19.85
C THR A 201 11.03 7.13 19.73
N ILE A 202 11.32 7.71 18.57
CA ILE A 202 12.48 8.57 18.36
C ILE A 202 12.00 10.00 18.49
N ARG A 203 12.30 10.63 19.62
CA ARG A 203 11.76 11.96 19.99
C ARG A 203 12.03 12.99 18.89
N GLY A 204 10.99 13.70 18.50
CA GLY A 204 11.04 14.74 17.46
C GLY A 204 11.18 14.20 16.03
N VAL A 205 11.20 12.87 15.82
CA VAL A 205 11.35 12.26 14.49
C VAL A 205 10.15 11.36 14.16
N GLY A 206 9.86 10.34 14.97
CA GLY A 206 8.80 9.39 14.67
C GLY A 206 8.89 8.08 15.46
N TYR A 207 8.56 6.97 14.80
CA TYR A 207 8.47 5.64 15.41
C TYR A 207 9.26 4.61 14.59
N THR A 208 9.72 3.56 15.27
CA THR A 208 10.45 2.45 14.65
C THR A 208 10.24 1.16 15.41
N ILE A 209 10.38 0.03 14.73
CA ILE A 209 10.62 -1.27 15.35
C ILE A 209 12.13 -1.52 15.22
N PRO A 210 12.88 -1.68 16.33
CA PRO A 210 14.31 -1.92 16.27
C PRO A 210 14.62 -3.26 15.61
N VAL A 211 15.76 -3.34 14.94
CA VAL A 211 16.34 -4.64 14.52
C VAL A 211 16.81 -5.35 15.78
N ASP A 212 16.31 -6.56 16.04
CA ASP A 212 16.85 -7.41 17.11
C ASP A 212 18.35 -7.64 16.85
N LYS A 213 19.16 -7.38 17.85
CA LYS A 213 20.62 -7.61 17.79
C LYS A 213 20.94 -9.07 18.01
#